data_d675b4863a6ebafd2c85dbd6d6886cd7
#
_entry.id   d675b4863a6ebafd2c85dbd6d6886cd7
#
_cell.length_a   1.000
_cell.length_b   1.000
_cell.length_c   1.000
_cell.angle_alpha   90.00
_cell.angle_beta   90.00
_cell.angle_gamma   90.00
#
_symmetry.space_group_name_H-M   'P 1'
#
loop_
_entity.id
_entity.type
_entity.pdbx_description
1 polymer ?
#
loop_
_entity_poly.entity_id
_entity_poly.type
_entity_poly.pdbx_seq_one_letter_code
_entity_poly.pdbx_strand_id
1 'polypeptide(L)'
;MNFIEVFDNALTSEQCKLMIDYMNSSELIPGAVGMDRRVKPETKESLDLPMNLNRETEVDCIIIDSLFEKRNEYVEKHPFLDNELKLWNVRSGYNLQKYLPGKGFYKNHCENVGGDSVVRVLAWMYYLNTIKDGGGTYFTDYDLTMNAVEGRCVIWPAFFTHTHRGIVSKTETKYIATGWFQYV
;
A
#
# COMPACT_ATOMS: atom_id res chain seq x y z
N MET A 1 -15.43 4.91 -14.92
CA MET A 1 -15.09 4.00 -13.77
C MET A 1 -13.59 3.87 -13.75
N ASN A 2 -12.93 4.08 -12.61
CA ASN A 2 -11.47 4.04 -12.52
C ASN A 2 -10.93 2.88 -11.65
N PHE A 3 -11.80 2.06 -11.07
CA PHE A 3 -11.44 0.89 -10.24
C PHE A 3 -10.53 1.21 -9.03
N ILE A 4 -10.42 2.48 -8.65
CA ILE A 4 -9.71 2.91 -7.44
C ILE A 4 -10.76 3.07 -6.35
N GLU A 5 -10.74 2.18 -5.36
CA GLU A 5 -11.69 2.22 -4.25
C GLU A 5 -11.02 2.74 -2.97
N VAL A 6 -11.75 3.55 -2.26
CA VAL A 6 -11.32 4.18 -1.01
C VAL A 6 -12.24 3.73 0.12
N PHE A 7 -11.64 3.28 1.21
CA PHE A 7 -12.33 2.83 2.41
C PHE A 7 -11.79 3.62 3.59
N ASP A 8 -12.58 4.60 4.04
CA ASP A 8 -12.25 5.35 5.25
C ASP A 8 -12.53 4.52 6.50
N ASN A 9 -11.78 4.77 7.58
CA ASN A 9 -11.88 4.04 8.84
C ASN A 9 -11.70 2.51 8.70
N ALA A 10 -10.90 2.08 7.72
CA ALA A 10 -10.55 0.67 7.54
C ALA A 10 -9.64 0.13 8.66
N LEU A 11 -8.96 1.03 9.37
CA LEU A 11 -8.26 0.78 10.64
C LEU A 11 -8.68 1.85 11.66
N THR A 12 -8.73 1.48 12.92
CA THR A 12 -8.93 2.45 14.02
C THR A 12 -7.66 3.23 14.31
N SER A 13 -7.77 4.35 15.02
CA SER A 13 -6.60 5.14 15.45
C SER A 13 -5.66 4.34 16.36
N GLU A 14 -6.21 3.47 17.22
CA GLU A 14 -5.43 2.59 18.09
C GLU A 14 -4.64 1.57 17.26
N GLN A 15 -5.25 0.98 16.24
CA GLN A 15 -4.58 0.04 15.32
C GLN A 15 -3.48 0.72 14.52
N CYS A 16 -3.74 1.91 14.00
CA CYS A 16 -2.74 2.72 13.31
C CYS A 16 -1.56 3.04 14.23
N LYS A 17 -1.84 3.48 15.44
CA LYS A 17 -0.80 3.78 16.44
C LYS A 17 0.02 2.55 16.79
N LEU A 18 -0.62 1.39 17.01
CA LEU A 18 0.06 0.14 17.31
C LEU A 18 1.06 -0.23 16.19
N MET A 19 0.67 -0.11 14.92
CA MET A 19 1.54 -0.39 13.78
C MET A 19 2.73 0.59 13.71
N ILE A 20 2.49 1.87 13.97
CA ILE A 20 3.55 2.89 14.01
C ILE A 20 4.53 2.61 15.14
N ASP A 21 4.04 2.28 16.32
CA ASP A 21 4.86 1.96 17.49
C ASP A 21 5.68 0.67 17.23
N TYR A 22 5.06 -0.36 16.66
CA TYR A 22 5.73 -1.59 16.24
C TYR A 22 6.87 -1.30 15.26
N MET A 23 6.59 -0.49 14.24
CA MET A 23 7.59 -0.08 13.26
C MET A 23 8.75 0.72 13.88
N ASN A 24 8.44 1.65 14.81
CA ASN A 24 9.45 2.48 15.47
C ASN A 24 10.31 1.69 16.48
N SER A 25 9.84 0.54 16.96
CA SER A 25 10.59 -0.38 17.84
C SER A 25 11.37 -1.47 17.08
N SER A 26 11.22 -1.54 15.76
CA SER A 26 11.84 -2.54 14.89
C SER A 26 13.05 -1.99 14.15
N GLU A 27 13.93 -2.88 13.68
CA GLU A 27 15.03 -2.52 12.79
C GLU A 27 14.50 -2.30 11.37
N LEU A 28 14.60 -1.08 10.88
CA LEU A 28 14.16 -0.69 9.55
C LEU A 28 15.31 -0.74 8.55
N ILE A 29 15.01 -1.16 7.34
CA ILE A 29 15.97 -1.21 6.23
C ILE A 29 15.68 -0.13 5.18
N PRO A 30 16.68 0.36 4.41
CA PRO A 30 16.42 1.25 3.28
C PRO A 30 15.47 0.62 2.28
N GLY A 31 14.44 1.38 1.89
CA GLY A 31 13.44 0.91 0.93
C GLY A 31 14.04 0.63 -0.44
N ALA A 32 13.74 -0.54 -1.00
CA ALA A 32 14.20 -0.98 -2.31
C ALA A 32 13.11 -0.87 -3.37
N VAL A 33 13.49 -0.82 -4.64
CA VAL A 33 12.60 -0.78 -5.81
C VAL A 33 13.05 -1.77 -6.88
N GLY A 34 12.11 -2.13 -7.77
CA GLY A 34 12.36 -3.05 -8.88
C GLY A 34 12.48 -4.50 -8.45
N MET A 35 12.57 -5.41 -9.44
CA MET A 35 12.71 -6.85 -9.21
C MET A 35 14.08 -7.22 -8.61
N ASP A 36 15.10 -6.43 -8.90
CA ASP A 36 16.45 -6.58 -8.38
C ASP A 36 16.60 -6.06 -6.93
N ARG A 37 15.53 -5.54 -6.35
CA ARG A 37 15.47 -5.01 -4.97
C ARG A 37 16.61 -4.05 -4.66
N ARG A 38 16.90 -3.13 -5.56
CA ARG A 38 17.96 -2.13 -5.36
C ARG A 38 17.44 -0.90 -4.64
N VAL A 39 18.26 -0.39 -3.75
CA VAL A 39 18.05 0.94 -3.15
C VAL A 39 18.38 2.00 -4.22
N LYS A 40 17.39 2.80 -4.63
CA LYS A 40 17.52 3.87 -5.64
C LYS A 40 16.90 5.15 -5.08
N PRO A 41 17.68 5.96 -4.34
CA PRO A 41 17.15 7.16 -3.67
C PRO A 41 16.51 8.16 -4.62
N GLU A 42 16.96 8.23 -5.88
CA GLU A 42 16.37 9.07 -6.93
C GLU A 42 14.97 8.61 -7.36
N THR A 43 14.57 7.41 -6.97
CA THR A 43 13.25 6.83 -7.25
C THR A 43 12.38 6.77 -6.01
N LYS A 44 12.94 6.26 -4.90
CA LYS A 44 12.24 6.06 -3.63
C LYS A 44 13.21 6.22 -2.47
N GLU A 45 12.83 7.02 -1.49
CA GLU A 45 13.51 7.08 -0.20
C GLU A 45 12.50 6.80 0.92
N SER A 46 12.59 5.62 1.50
CA SER A 46 11.82 5.17 2.66
C SER A 46 12.68 4.30 3.58
N LEU A 47 12.18 4.08 4.76
CA LEU A 47 12.63 3.04 5.68
C LEU A 47 11.51 2.00 5.72
N ASP A 48 11.82 0.77 5.36
CA ASP A 48 10.86 -0.31 5.21
C ASP A 48 11.05 -1.39 6.28
N LEU A 49 9.95 -1.94 6.77
CA LEU A 49 9.89 -3.15 7.58
C LEU A 49 9.15 -4.22 6.77
N PRO A 50 9.85 -5.21 6.20
CA PRO A 50 9.19 -6.34 5.54
C PRO A 50 8.42 -7.18 6.56
N MET A 51 7.16 -7.48 6.23
CA MET A 51 6.23 -8.22 7.06
C MET A 51 5.72 -9.45 6.30
N ASN A 52 5.28 -10.46 7.04
CA ASN A 52 4.65 -11.67 6.50
C ASN A 52 3.17 -11.69 6.85
N LEU A 53 2.35 -12.22 5.95
CA LEU A 53 0.91 -12.39 6.19
C LEU A 53 0.62 -13.78 6.78
N ASN A 54 1.17 -14.07 7.95
CA ASN A 54 1.13 -15.39 8.59
C ASN A 54 0.45 -15.40 9.98
N ARG A 55 -0.12 -14.26 10.41
CA ARG A 55 -0.79 -14.09 11.71
C ARG A 55 0.12 -14.35 12.94
N GLU A 56 1.43 -14.21 12.79
CA GLU A 56 2.36 -14.38 13.91
C GLU A 56 2.43 -13.15 14.81
N THR A 57 2.12 -11.98 14.28
CA THR A 57 2.08 -10.73 15.06
C THR A 57 0.67 -10.16 15.12
N GLU A 58 0.40 -9.35 16.15
CA GLU A 58 -0.87 -8.62 16.24
C GLU A 58 -1.06 -7.68 15.03
N VAL A 59 0.03 -7.08 14.52
CA VAL A 59 0.02 -6.24 13.33
C VAL A 59 -0.43 -7.04 12.10
N ASP A 60 0.07 -8.27 11.91
CA ASP A 60 -0.36 -9.13 10.81
C ASP A 60 -1.84 -9.51 10.93
N CYS A 61 -2.30 -9.84 12.13
CA CYS A 61 -3.71 -10.16 12.36
C CYS A 61 -4.62 -8.99 11.97
N ILE A 62 -4.30 -7.78 12.41
CA ILE A 62 -5.06 -6.57 12.11
C ILE A 62 -5.12 -6.31 10.59
N ILE A 63 -3.96 -6.36 9.91
CA ILE A 63 -3.90 -6.15 8.45
C ILE A 63 -4.68 -7.21 7.70
N ILE A 64 -4.51 -8.50 8.04
CA ILE A 64 -5.21 -9.59 7.36
C ILE A 64 -6.73 -9.45 7.52
N ASP A 65 -7.22 -9.21 8.73
CA ASP A 65 -8.66 -9.13 8.99
C ASP A 65 -9.28 -7.94 8.25
N SER A 66 -8.65 -6.77 8.30
CA SER A 66 -9.11 -5.60 7.55
C SER A 66 -9.04 -5.81 6.03
N LEU A 67 -7.96 -6.43 5.52
CA LEU A 67 -7.83 -6.71 4.08
C LEU A 67 -8.92 -7.65 3.56
N PHE A 68 -9.28 -8.69 4.31
CA PHE A 68 -10.37 -9.59 3.90
C PHE A 68 -11.71 -8.85 3.85
N GLU A 69 -12.00 -7.99 4.82
CA GLU A 69 -13.20 -7.16 4.80
C GLU A 69 -13.21 -6.23 3.59
N LYS A 70 -12.14 -5.45 3.37
CA LYS A 70 -12.08 -4.48 2.26
C LYS A 70 -11.97 -5.13 0.89
N ARG A 71 -11.39 -6.34 0.80
CA ARG A 71 -11.46 -7.16 -0.41
C ARG A 71 -12.90 -7.50 -0.76
N ASN A 72 -13.69 -7.94 0.21
CA ASN A 72 -15.10 -8.31 -0.04
C ASN A 72 -15.91 -7.09 -0.49
N GLU A 73 -15.76 -5.94 0.16
CA GLU A 73 -16.39 -4.69 -0.26
C GLU A 73 -15.96 -4.25 -1.69
N TYR A 74 -14.68 -4.48 -2.04
CA TYR A 74 -14.16 -4.21 -3.38
C TYR A 74 -14.82 -5.13 -4.43
N VAL A 75 -14.94 -6.42 -4.14
CA VAL A 75 -15.55 -7.43 -5.02
C VAL A 75 -17.05 -7.18 -5.20
N GLU A 76 -17.77 -6.76 -4.15
CA GLU A 76 -19.18 -6.37 -4.28
C GLU A 76 -19.39 -5.28 -5.34
N LYS A 77 -18.46 -4.34 -5.45
CA LYS A 77 -18.47 -3.29 -6.48
C LYS A 77 -17.96 -3.77 -7.83
N HIS A 78 -17.15 -4.81 -7.86
CA HIS A 78 -16.48 -5.34 -9.04
C HIS A 78 -16.62 -6.87 -9.12
N PRO A 79 -17.86 -7.41 -9.29
CA PRO A 79 -18.15 -8.84 -9.12
C PRO A 79 -17.47 -9.75 -10.14
N PHE A 80 -16.99 -9.22 -11.26
CA PHE A 80 -16.21 -10.00 -12.24
C PHE A 80 -14.96 -10.62 -11.62
N LEU A 81 -14.35 -9.95 -10.64
CA LEU A 81 -13.15 -10.44 -9.94
C LEU A 81 -13.38 -11.75 -9.20
N ASP A 82 -14.58 -11.99 -8.69
CA ASP A 82 -14.87 -13.19 -7.89
C ASP A 82 -15.53 -14.31 -8.73
N ASN A 83 -16.28 -13.93 -9.74
CA ASN A 83 -17.03 -14.87 -10.57
C ASN A 83 -16.19 -15.48 -11.69
N GLU A 84 -15.33 -14.69 -12.32
CA GLU A 84 -14.60 -15.07 -13.54
C GLU A 84 -13.10 -15.26 -13.31
N LEU A 85 -12.48 -14.45 -12.45
CA LEU A 85 -11.08 -14.61 -12.10
C LEU A 85 -10.93 -15.60 -10.94
N LYS A 86 -10.24 -16.69 -11.21
CA LYS A 86 -10.05 -17.76 -10.22
C LYS A 86 -8.79 -17.54 -9.40
N LEU A 87 -8.88 -17.88 -8.12
CA LEU A 87 -7.74 -18.06 -7.23
C LEU A 87 -6.82 -16.83 -7.16
N TRP A 88 -7.36 -15.70 -6.70
CA TRP A 88 -6.55 -14.56 -6.32
C TRP A 88 -6.77 -14.21 -4.84
N ASN A 89 -5.70 -13.87 -4.14
CA ASN A 89 -5.76 -13.56 -2.71
C ASN A 89 -4.50 -12.81 -2.26
N VAL A 90 -4.43 -12.46 -0.98
CA VAL A 90 -3.21 -12.00 -0.34
C VAL A 90 -2.31 -13.21 -0.10
N ARG A 91 -1.15 -13.27 -0.74
CA ARG A 91 -0.29 -14.45 -0.70
C ARG A 91 1.14 -14.16 -0.23
N SER A 92 1.66 -13.02 -0.56
CA SER A 92 3.02 -12.63 -0.21
C SER A 92 3.05 -11.72 1.01
N GLY A 93 4.25 -11.49 1.53
CA GLY A 93 4.48 -10.47 2.52
C GLY A 93 4.06 -9.06 2.05
N TYR A 94 4.06 -8.15 2.97
CA TYR A 94 3.78 -6.73 2.75
C TYR A 94 4.88 -5.89 3.38
N ASN A 95 4.81 -4.57 3.23
CA ASN A 95 5.77 -3.67 3.87
C ASN A 95 5.04 -2.63 4.72
N LEU A 96 5.54 -2.42 5.92
CA LEU A 96 5.34 -1.16 6.61
C LEU A 96 6.42 -0.20 6.13
N GLN A 97 6.06 1.03 5.77
CA GLN A 97 6.99 2.01 5.19
C GLN A 97 6.90 3.34 5.90
N LYS A 98 8.07 3.88 6.24
CA LYS A 98 8.24 5.18 6.87
C LYS A 98 8.94 6.13 5.90
N TYR A 99 8.31 7.25 5.63
CA TYR A 99 8.87 8.33 4.82
C TYR A 99 9.11 9.54 5.71
N LEU A 100 10.37 9.91 5.89
CA LEU A 100 10.75 11.12 6.63
C LEU A 100 10.35 12.38 5.85
N PRO A 101 10.28 13.55 6.48
CA PRO A 101 10.04 14.82 5.79
C PRO A 101 10.97 15.01 4.58
N GLY A 102 10.41 15.40 3.46
CA GLY A 102 11.12 15.55 2.19
C GLY A 102 11.37 14.24 1.42
N LYS A 103 10.98 13.08 1.98
CA LYS A 103 11.19 11.78 1.35
C LYS A 103 9.89 11.19 0.80
N GLY A 104 10.01 10.33 -0.23
CA GLY A 104 8.85 9.77 -0.92
C GLY A 104 9.20 8.72 -1.96
N PHE A 105 8.18 8.24 -2.66
CA PHE A 105 8.31 7.51 -3.90
C PHE A 105 8.06 8.52 -5.04
N TYR A 106 9.14 9.02 -5.64
CA TYR A 106 9.11 10.18 -6.54
C TYR A 106 8.69 9.86 -7.96
N LYS A 107 9.04 8.67 -8.44
CA LYS A 107 8.80 8.24 -9.83
C LYS A 107 7.40 7.69 -10.00
N ASN A 108 6.79 8.02 -11.14
CA ASN A 108 5.60 7.31 -11.60
C ASN A 108 5.92 5.84 -11.81
N HIS A 109 5.05 4.95 -11.30
CA HIS A 109 5.20 3.50 -11.39
C HIS A 109 3.85 2.82 -11.37
N CYS A 110 3.83 1.56 -11.72
CA CYS A 110 2.75 0.62 -11.43
C CYS A 110 3.34 -0.63 -10.76
N GLU A 111 2.50 -1.49 -10.24
CA GLU A 111 2.93 -2.61 -9.41
C GLU A 111 3.22 -3.88 -10.21
N ASN A 112 2.60 -4.03 -11.39
CA ASN A 112 2.82 -5.13 -12.31
C ASN A 112 3.64 -4.64 -13.51
N VAL A 113 4.93 -4.96 -13.49
CA VAL A 113 5.92 -4.55 -14.50
C VAL A 113 6.56 -5.73 -15.21
N GLY A 114 5.97 -6.93 -15.12
CA GLY A 114 6.54 -8.15 -15.67
C GLY A 114 7.34 -8.98 -14.64
N GLY A 115 8.01 -10.04 -15.08
CA GLY A 115 8.76 -10.95 -14.21
C GLY A 115 7.91 -11.47 -13.06
N ASP A 116 8.44 -11.51 -11.84
CA ASP A 116 7.73 -12.04 -10.67
C ASP A 116 6.49 -11.21 -10.27
N SER A 117 6.35 -9.99 -10.81
CA SER A 117 5.20 -9.14 -10.51
C SER A 117 3.96 -9.42 -11.37
N VAL A 118 4.04 -10.29 -12.40
CA VAL A 118 2.92 -10.62 -13.31
C VAL A 118 1.70 -11.17 -12.58
N VAL A 119 1.90 -11.78 -11.43
CA VAL A 119 0.81 -12.32 -10.59
C VAL A 119 0.03 -11.27 -9.81
N ARG A 120 0.51 -10.03 -9.74
CA ARG A 120 -0.16 -8.95 -9.00
C ARG A 120 -1.39 -8.47 -9.75
N VAL A 121 -2.55 -8.60 -9.10
CA VAL A 121 -3.87 -8.22 -9.65
C VAL A 121 -4.26 -6.83 -9.18
N LEU A 122 -4.24 -6.63 -7.86
CA LEU A 122 -4.55 -5.36 -7.22
C LEU A 122 -3.41 -4.98 -6.28
N ALA A 123 -3.19 -3.69 -6.12
CA ALA A 123 -2.40 -3.13 -5.04
C ALA A 123 -3.33 -2.62 -3.93
N TRP A 124 -2.84 -2.62 -2.71
CA TRP A 124 -3.51 -2.04 -1.57
C TRP A 124 -2.55 -1.23 -0.71
N MET A 125 -3.07 -0.21 -0.06
CA MET A 125 -2.29 0.64 0.84
C MET A 125 -3.17 1.21 1.94
N TYR A 126 -2.66 1.17 3.18
CA TYR A 126 -3.23 1.87 4.32
C TYR A 126 -2.37 3.08 4.67
N TYR A 127 -2.99 4.22 4.90
CA TYR A 127 -2.36 5.35 5.55
C TYR A 127 -2.50 5.19 7.06
N LEU A 128 -1.37 5.13 7.77
CA LEU A 128 -1.36 4.93 9.23
C LEU A 128 -1.40 6.25 10.01
N ASN A 129 -1.23 7.38 9.33
CA ASN A 129 -1.40 8.70 9.90
C ASN A 129 -1.90 9.71 8.86
N THR A 130 -2.54 10.76 9.34
CA THR A 130 -2.97 11.89 8.50
C THR A 130 -1.79 12.83 8.25
N ILE A 131 -1.61 13.24 6.97
CA ILE A 131 -0.60 14.22 6.55
C ILE A 131 -1.32 15.44 5.97
N LYS A 132 -0.97 16.63 6.46
CA LYS A 132 -1.62 17.88 6.08
C LYS A 132 -0.94 18.60 4.91
N ASP A 133 0.38 18.42 4.75
CA ASP A 133 1.18 19.09 3.72
C ASP A 133 1.63 18.14 2.60
N GLY A 134 0.72 17.44 1.96
CA GLY A 134 1.01 16.44 0.93
C GLY A 134 0.83 15.01 1.44
N GLY A 135 1.85 14.15 1.34
CA GLY A 135 1.84 12.77 1.86
C GLY A 135 0.95 11.79 1.12
N GLY A 136 0.09 12.25 0.24
CA GLY A 136 -0.88 11.44 -0.50
C GLY A 136 -0.28 10.62 -1.64
N THR A 137 -1.14 10.05 -2.47
CA THR A 137 -0.81 9.31 -3.70
C THR A 137 -1.53 9.95 -4.88
N TYR A 138 -0.78 10.23 -5.95
CA TYR A 138 -1.30 10.81 -7.18
C TYR A 138 -1.35 9.77 -8.28
N PHE A 139 -2.53 9.53 -8.83
CA PHE A 139 -2.79 8.67 -9.98
C PHE A 139 -2.78 9.51 -11.26
N THR A 140 -1.74 9.35 -12.06
CA THR A 140 -1.42 10.23 -13.19
C THR A 140 -2.49 10.23 -14.27
N ASP A 141 -2.97 9.05 -14.67
CA ASP A 141 -3.91 8.90 -15.79
C ASP A 141 -5.33 9.35 -15.46
N TYR A 142 -5.61 9.56 -14.18
CA TYR A 142 -6.94 9.98 -13.68
C TYR A 142 -6.94 11.40 -13.12
N ASP A 143 -5.79 12.08 -13.07
CA ASP A 143 -5.60 13.37 -12.37
C ASP A 143 -6.21 13.34 -10.95
N LEU A 144 -5.96 12.23 -10.24
CA LEU A 144 -6.62 11.93 -8.98
C LEU A 144 -5.61 11.90 -7.83
N THR A 145 -5.84 12.72 -6.82
CA THR A 145 -5.05 12.71 -5.57
C THR A 145 -5.81 12.02 -4.46
N MET A 146 -5.20 10.98 -3.89
CA MET A 146 -5.64 10.35 -2.64
C MET A 146 -4.89 10.99 -1.48
N ASN A 147 -5.60 11.72 -0.62
CA ASN A 147 -5.02 12.31 0.58
C ASN A 147 -4.67 11.25 1.62
N ALA A 148 -3.54 11.43 2.30
CA ALA A 148 -3.15 10.61 3.43
C ALA A 148 -4.02 10.93 4.64
N VAL A 149 -4.99 10.05 4.91
CA VAL A 149 -5.91 10.11 6.05
C VAL A 149 -5.72 8.86 6.89
N GLU A 150 -5.51 9.03 8.19
CA GLU A 150 -5.34 7.91 9.13
C GLU A 150 -6.48 6.90 9.02
N GLY A 151 -6.12 5.61 8.99
CA GLY A 151 -7.07 4.50 8.88
C GLY A 151 -7.67 4.29 7.48
N ARG A 152 -7.31 5.11 6.49
CA ARG A 152 -7.79 4.95 5.10
C ARG A 152 -7.08 3.81 4.40
N CYS A 153 -7.86 2.90 3.80
CA CYS A 153 -7.39 1.91 2.84
C CYS A 153 -7.71 2.35 1.41
N VAL A 154 -6.78 2.16 0.49
CA VAL A 154 -6.99 2.35 -0.95
C VAL A 154 -6.63 1.05 -1.66
N ILE A 155 -7.52 0.58 -2.56
CA ILE A 155 -7.30 -0.61 -3.40
C ILE A 155 -7.45 -0.20 -4.86
N TRP A 156 -6.51 -0.62 -5.73
CA TRP A 156 -6.51 -0.29 -7.16
C TRP A 156 -5.85 -1.38 -8.01
N PRO A 157 -6.17 -1.48 -9.32
CA PRO A 157 -5.49 -2.40 -10.23
C PRO A 157 -3.98 -2.19 -10.29
N ALA A 158 -3.22 -3.29 -10.29
CA ALA A 158 -1.76 -3.26 -10.23
C ALA A 158 -1.09 -2.86 -11.56
N PHE A 159 -1.84 -2.71 -12.65
CA PHE A 159 -1.34 -2.54 -14.01
C PHE A 159 -0.96 -1.11 -14.37
N PHE A 160 -0.30 -0.96 -15.53
CA PHE A 160 0.14 0.32 -16.11
C PHE A 160 -1.02 1.33 -16.30
N THR A 161 -2.26 0.87 -16.36
CA THR A 161 -3.45 1.71 -16.39
C THR A 161 -3.68 2.52 -15.10
N HIS A 162 -2.92 2.23 -14.05
CA HIS A 162 -3.00 2.89 -12.73
C HIS A 162 -1.63 3.40 -12.29
N THR A 163 -0.94 4.06 -13.23
CA THR A 163 0.34 4.70 -12.95
C THR A 163 0.20 5.77 -11.87
N HIS A 164 1.03 5.70 -10.85
CA HIS A 164 0.95 6.59 -9.69
C HIS A 164 2.31 6.89 -9.08
N ARG A 165 2.35 7.89 -8.20
CA ARG A 165 3.51 8.28 -7.39
C ARG A 165 3.09 8.81 -6.04
N GLY A 166 4.02 8.81 -5.09
CA GLY A 166 3.83 9.48 -3.80
C GLY A 166 3.92 10.99 -3.93
N ILE A 167 3.09 11.70 -3.16
CA ILE A 167 3.23 13.14 -2.94
C ILE A 167 4.06 13.32 -1.68
N VAL A 168 5.17 14.05 -1.79
CA VAL A 168 6.10 14.26 -0.68
C VAL A 168 5.47 15.22 0.34
N SER A 169 5.53 14.86 1.62
CA SER A 169 5.35 15.82 2.72
C SER A 169 6.70 16.45 3.04
N LYS A 170 6.73 17.77 3.18
CA LYS A 170 7.96 18.49 3.50
C LYS A 170 8.23 18.57 5.00
N THR A 171 7.19 18.45 5.81
CA THR A 171 7.24 18.74 7.25
C THR A 171 6.86 17.55 8.13
N GLU A 172 6.13 16.55 7.59
CA GLU A 172 5.57 15.47 8.39
C GLU A 172 6.13 14.10 7.95
N THR A 173 6.30 13.20 8.92
CA THR A 173 6.65 11.79 8.66
C THR A 173 5.39 11.03 8.27
N LYS A 174 5.42 10.36 7.12
CA LYS A 174 4.33 9.50 6.64
C LYS A 174 4.62 8.04 6.97
N TYR A 175 3.60 7.33 7.44
CA TYR A 175 3.60 5.89 7.66
C TYR A 175 2.50 5.23 6.84
N ILE A 176 2.84 4.13 6.17
CA ILE A 176 1.89 3.32 5.40
C ILE A 176 2.13 1.83 5.61
N ALA A 177 1.10 1.02 5.39
CA ALA A 177 1.22 -0.41 5.11
C ALA A 177 0.81 -0.65 3.65
N THR A 178 1.57 -1.44 2.89
CA THR A 178 1.27 -1.69 1.46
C THR A 178 1.68 -3.08 1.00
N GLY A 179 0.90 -3.63 0.08
CA GLY A 179 1.11 -4.94 -0.51
C GLY A 179 0.20 -5.19 -1.71
N TRP A 180 0.01 -6.46 -2.04
CA TRP A 180 -0.70 -6.86 -3.26
C TRP A 180 -1.65 -8.03 -3.02
N PHE A 181 -2.77 -8.02 -3.76
CA PHE A 181 -3.53 -9.23 -4.04
C PHE A 181 -2.94 -9.86 -5.30
N GLN A 182 -2.76 -11.17 -5.29
CA GLN A 182 -2.04 -11.91 -6.33
C GLN A 182 -2.81 -13.15 -6.77
N TYR A 183 -2.58 -13.57 -7.99
CA TYR A 183 -2.96 -14.92 -8.41
C TYR A 183 -2.19 -15.97 -7.57
N VAL A 184 -2.86 -17.09 -7.25
CA VAL A 184 -2.33 -18.21 -6.44
C VAL A 184 -2.22 -19.47 -7.26
#